data_613515f6835920fd744d4337ace9826a
#
_entry.id   613515f6835920fd744d4337ace9826a
#
_cell.length_a   1.000
_cell.length_b   1.000
_cell.length_c   1.000
_cell.angle_alpha   90.00
_cell.angle_beta   90.00
_cell.angle_gamma   90.00
#
_symmetry.space_group_name_H-M   'P 1'
#
loop_
_entity.id
_entity.type
_entity.pdbx_description
1 polymer ?
#
loop_
_entity_poly.entity_id
_entity_poly.type
_entity_poly.pdbx_seq_one_letter_code
_entity_poly.pdbx_strand_id
1 'polypeptide(L)'
;LDIDAGGKKITISAEHDIYANEINQESGLTVIDSLSSANGNISLKTAQDTEIGSMKAENGAGMVETAGNLTIAELTVKTADITAAGTLEIAEIIADSLKAVAGELLKVTTSKDLHAELLQADRVEAEAAGEMVIDELLTDYAKLTASGNADVTTSDDLSAGTIEAANIRLKAAGDLGTREEALMLKTGDRVEAEAGGLINIQETSTEPGKTTITAKSDKDDVTVETNRDLVLEDTQGQNVNVTTGGKLEAKNIEAAENGRLYMEAEKDIVIN
;
A
#
# COMPACT_ATOMS: atom_id res chain seq x y z
N LEU A 1 -17.42 -4.55 28.19
CA LEU A 1 -16.53 -4.56 29.34
C LEU A 1 -15.80 -3.22 29.40
N ASP A 2 -15.98 -2.50 30.52
CA ASP A 2 -15.23 -1.27 30.80
C ASP A 2 -13.91 -1.66 31.45
N ILE A 3 -12.80 -1.15 30.94
CA ILE A 3 -11.46 -1.49 31.41
C ILE A 3 -10.79 -0.24 31.95
N ASP A 4 -10.32 -0.33 33.20
CA ASP A 4 -9.36 0.61 33.79
C ASP A 4 -8.10 -0.19 34.18
N ALA A 5 -7.07 -0.12 33.33
CA ALA A 5 -5.87 -0.90 33.54
C ALA A 5 -4.95 -0.34 34.64
N GLY A 6 -5.04 0.94 34.94
CA GLY A 6 -4.15 1.60 35.92
C GLY A 6 -2.67 1.32 35.64
N GLY A 7 -2.25 1.24 34.37
CA GLY A 7 -0.90 0.90 33.92
C GLY A 7 -0.52 -0.58 34.03
N LYS A 8 -1.48 -1.50 34.22
CA LYS A 8 -1.24 -2.96 34.26
C LYS A 8 -1.55 -3.60 32.95
N LYS A 9 -0.88 -4.74 32.66
CA LYS A 9 -1.17 -5.57 31.51
C LYS A 9 -2.53 -6.27 31.64
N ILE A 10 -3.27 -6.31 30.55
CA ILE A 10 -4.61 -6.89 30.47
C ILE A 10 -4.58 -8.12 29.58
N THR A 11 -5.23 -9.18 30.01
CA THR A 11 -5.51 -10.35 29.17
C THR A 11 -7.01 -10.62 29.22
N ILE A 12 -7.65 -10.69 28.04
CA ILE A 12 -9.07 -10.97 27.93
C ILE A 12 -9.24 -12.17 26.99
N SER A 13 -9.97 -13.18 27.46
CA SER A 13 -10.34 -14.36 26.66
C SER A 13 -11.82 -14.66 26.81
N ALA A 14 -12.50 -14.92 25.70
CA ALA A 14 -13.90 -15.29 25.67
C ALA A 14 -14.17 -16.39 24.64
N GLU A 15 -15.25 -17.13 24.82
CA GLU A 15 -15.74 -18.09 23.83
C GLU A 15 -16.47 -17.40 22.68
N HIS A 16 -17.12 -16.27 22.94
CA HIS A 16 -17.88 -15.47 22.01
C HIS A 16 -17.35 -14.06 21.92
N ASP A 17 -18.17 -13.10 21.51
CA ASP A 17 -17.77 -11.72 21.26
C ASP A 17 -17.15 -11.05 22.48
N ILE A 18 -16.11 -10.25 22.23
CA ILE A 18 -15.50 -9.34 23.19
C ILE A 18 -15.82 -7.91 22.76
N TYR A 19 -16.46 -7.16 23.66
CA TYR A 19 -16.66 -5.73 23.54
C TYR A 19 -15.96 -5.06 24.71
N ALA A 20 -14.85 -4.41 24.46
CA ALA A 20 -14.03 -3.75 25.46
C ALA A 20 -13.94 -2.25 25.19
N ASN A 21 -14.15 -1.45 26.23
CA ASN A 21 -14.01 -0.01 26.14
C ASN A 21 -13.12 0.45 27.29
N GLU A 22 -12.06 1.17 26.97
CA GLU A 22 -11.22 1.77 27.98
C GLU A 22 -11.86 3.06 28.47
N ILE A 23 -12.02 3.16 29.77
CA ILE A 23 -12.64 4.30 30.45
C ILE A 23 -11.65 5.18 31.20
N ASN A 24 -10.36 4.83 31.20
CA ASN A 24 -9.35 5.63 31.86
C ASN A 24 -9.22 7.01 31.22
N GLN A 25 -9.37 8.07 31.99
CA GLN A 25 -9.29 9.45 31.57
C GLN A 25 -7.93 10.10 31.85
N GLU A 26 -7.03 9.38 32.50
CA GLU A 26 -5.65 9.85 32.71
C GLU A 26 -4.84 9.59 31.48
N SER A 27 -4.08 10.59 31.03
CA SER A 27 -3.17 10.43 29.88
C SER A 27 -2.12 9.37 30.21
N GLY A 28 -2.00 8.36 29.37
CA GLY A 28 -1.07 7.25 29.59
C GLY A 28 -1.04 6.27 28.43
N LEU A 29 -0.44 5.13 28.65
CA LEU A 29 -0.37 4.03 27.71
C LEU A 29 -1.24 2.88 28.18
N THR A 30 -2.17 2.42 27.33
CA THR A 30 -2.93 1.20 27.56
C THR A 30 -2.17 0.01 27.00
N VAL A 31 -1.83 -0.95 27.86
CA VAL A 31 -1.12 -2.16 27.46
C VAL A 31 -2.03 -3.37 27.60
N ILE A 32 -2.33 -4.01 26.47
CA ILE A 32 -3.14 -5.21 26.38
C ILE A 32 -2.22 -6.35 25.93
N ASP A 33 -1.98 -7.31 26.81
CA ASP A 33 -1.10 -8.44 26.52
C ASP A 33 -1.73 -9.35 25.47
N SER A 34 -3.04 -9.68 25.66
CA SER A 34 -3.78 -10.44 24.65
C SER A 34 -5.29 -10.25 24.72
N LEU A 35 -5.91 -10.28 23.55
CA LEU A 35 -7.35 -10.37 23.33
C LEU A 35 -7.64 -11.62 22.50
N SER A 36 -8.45 -12.54 23.00
CA SER A 36 -8.77 -13.75 22.23
C SER A 36 -10.25 -14.13 22.32
N SER A 37 -10.87 -14.32 21.16
CA SER A 37 -12.21 -14.89 21.02
C SER A 37 -12.14 -16.20 20.25
N ALA A 38 -12.73 -17.27 20.80
CA ALA A 38 -12.72 -18.58 20.15
C ALA A 38 -13.68 -18.63 18.95
N ASN A 39 -14.87 -18.05 19.07
CA ASN A 39 -15.96 -18.18 18.09
C ASN A 39 -16.67 -16.86 17.75
N GLY A 40 -16.13 -15.71 18.19
CA GLY A 40 -16.80 -14.43 18.04
C GLY A 40 -15.87 -13.33 17.55
N ASN A 41 -16.36 -12.10 17.57
CA ASN A 41 -15.66 -10.89 17.19
C ASN A 41 -14.96 -10.26 18.39
N ILE A 42 -13.97 -9.42 18.10
CA ILE A 42 -13.32 -8.57 19.10
C ILE A 42 -13.53 -7.12 18.69
N SER A 43 -14.08 -6.32 19.57
CA SER A 43 -14.18 -4.87 19.41
C SER A 43 -13.56 -4.18 20.62
N LEU A 44 -12.55 -3.35 20.37
CA LEU A 44 -11.84 -2.57 21.36
C LEU A 44 -11.91 -1.09 21.01
N LYS A 45 -12.25 -0.26 21.99
CA LYS A 45 -12.16 1.19 21.88
C LYS A 45 -11.31 1.76 22.99
N THR A 46 -10.34 2.61 22.65
CA THR A 46 -9.44 3.25 23.62
C THR A 46 -9.36 4.75 23.36
N ALA A 47 -9.07 5.53 24.40
CA ALA A 47 -9.01 6.99 24.36
C ALA A 47 -7.58 7.53 24.31
N GLN A 48 -6.57 6.67 24.34
CA GLN A 48 -5.15 7.03 24.44
C GLN A 48 -4.27 6.07 23.64
N ASP A 49 -2.96 6.29 23.66
CA ASP A 49 -1.99 5.38 23.06
C ASP A 49 -2.18 3.95 23.56
N THR A 50 -2.16 2.99 22.65
CA THR A 50 -2.51 1.61 22.95
C THR A 50 -1.49 0.65 22.34
N GLU A 51 -1.02 -0.30 23.15
CA GLU A 51 -0.19 -1.44 22.71
C GLU A 51 -0.95 -2.74 22.90
N ILE A 52 -1.08 -3.55 21.86
CA ILE A 52 -1.70 -4.87 21.90
C ILE A 52 -0.64 -5.90 21.49
N GLY A 53 -0.31 -6.82 22.43
CA GLY A 53 0.64 -7.91 22.15
C GLY A 53 0.06 -8.91 21.16
N SER A 54 -1.16 -9.40 21.39
CA SER A 54 -1.82 -10.32 20.45
C SER A 54 -3.33 -10.09 20.44
N MET A 55 -3.93 -10.10 19.26
CA MET A 55 -5.37 -10.07 19.05
C MET A 55 -5.78 -11.22 18.13
N LYS A 56 -6.61 -12.14 18.63
CA LYS A 56 -6.96 -13.37 17.93
C LYS A 56 -8.46 -13.63 17.90
N ALA A 57 -9.06 -13.63 16.70
CA ALA A 57 -10.43 -14.03 16.40
C ALA A 57 -10.47 -14.68 15.01
N GLU A 58 -9.94 -15.89 14.87
CA GLU A 58 -9.71 -16.56 13.57
C GLU A 58 -10.95 -16.67 12.68
N ASN A 59 -12.13 -16.79 13.28
CA ASN A 59 -13.40 -16.90 12.57
C ASN A 59 -14.25 -15.62 12.64
N GLY A 60 -13.75 -14.59 13.31
CA GLY A 60 -14.45 -13.35 13.59
C GLY A 60 -13.73 -12.11 13.09
N ALA A 61 -14.41 -10.98 13.23
CA ALA A 61 -13.84 -9.69 12.95
C ALA A 61 -13.03 -9.14 14.13
N GLY A 62 -11.93 -8.47 13.83
CA GLY A 62 -11.18 -7.64 14.75
C GLY A 62 -11.43 -6.17 14.46
N MET A 63 -11.95 -5.43 15.42
CA MET A 63 -12.21 -4.00 15.31
C MET A 63 -11.49 -3.27 16.45
N VAL A 64 -10.65 -2.29 16.11
CA VAL A 64 -9.97 -1.45 17.10
C VAL A 64 -10.09 0.01 16.68
N GLU A 65 -10.51 0.85 17.62
CA GLU A 65 -10.55 2.31 17.47
C GLU A 65 -9.78 2.94 18.62
N THR A 66 -8.74 3.72 18.33
CA THR A 66 -8.02 4.50 19.35
C THR A 66 -7.94 5.98 18.97
N ALA A 67 -8.04 6.84 19.99
CA ALA A 67 -7.83 8.27 19.80
C ALA A 67 -6.34 8.69 19.88
N GLY A 68 -5.44 7.76 20.14
CA GLY A 68 -3.99 7.94 20.16
C GLY A 68 -3.28 7.13 19.09
N ASN A 69 -2.03 6.76 19.38
CA ASN A 69 -1.26 5.81 18.59
C ASN A 69 -1.65 4.37 18.91
N LEU A 70 -1.53 3.48 17.95
CA LEU A 70 -1.83 2.06 18.12
C LEU A 70 -0.68 1.20 17.60
N THR A 71 -0.21 0.29 18.44
CA THR A 71 0.71 -0.78 18.03
C THR A 71 0.07 -2.13 18.30
N ILE A 72 0.04 -3.01 17.29
CA ILE A 72 -0.41 -4.39 17.41
C ILE A 72 0.75 -5.29 16.97
N ALA A 73 1.26 -6.14 17.88
CA ALA A 73 2.36 -7.02 17.54
C ALA A 73 1.89 -8.20 16.68
N GLU A 74 0.76 -8.84 17.02
CA GLU A 74 0.18 -9.94 16.26
C GLU A 74 -1.34 -9.77 16.14
N LEU A 75 -1.85 -9.79 14.92
CA LEU A 75 -3.27 -9.72 14.59
C LEU A 75 -3.67 -10.92 13.74
N THR A 76 -4.53 -11.79 14.28
CA THR A 76 -5.07 -12.95 13.57
C THR A 76 -6.60 -12.90 13.64
N VAL A 77 -7.23 -12.51 12.55
CA VAL A 77 -8.69 -12.33 12.45
C VAL A 77 -9.16 -12.70 11.05
N LYS A 78 -10.45 -12.89 10.85
CA LYS A 78 -10.99 -13.07 9.51
C LYS A 78 -11.00 -11.73 8.74
N THR A 79 -11.53 -10.69 9.36
CA THR A 79 -11.51 -9.33 8.80
C THR A 79 -11.04 -8.34 9.87
N ALA A 80 -10.24 -7.37 9.49
CA ALA A 80 -9.73 -6.33 10.38
C ALA A 80 -10.26 -4.96 9.98
N ASP A 81 -10.79 -4.19 10.95
CA ASP A 81 -11.14 -2.77 10.80
C ASP A 81 -10.46 -2.00 11.93
N ILE A 82 -9.35 -1.34 11.62
CA ILE A 82 -8.45 -0.74 12.60
C ILE A 82 -8.30 0.75 12.31
N THR A 83 -8.57 1.57 13.32
CA THR A 83 -8.44 3.03 13.22
C THR A 83 -7.62 3.58 14.39
N ALA A 84 -6.63 4.41 14.07
CA ALA A 84 -5.85 5.19 15.03
C ALA A 84 -5.86 6.67 14.63
N ALA A 85 -6.03 7.58 15.59
CA ALA A 85 -5.97 9.01 15.26
C ALA A 85 -4.53 9.50 14.99
N GLY A 86 -3.53 8.83 15.55
CA GLY A 86 -2.11 9.08 15.29
C GLY A 86 -1.49 8.01 14.40
N THR A 87 -0.39 7.42 14.85
CA THR A 87 0.32 6.34 14.15
C THR A 87 -0.34 4.99 14.41
N LEU A 88 -0.44 4.16 13.37
CA LEU A 88 -0.83 2.75 13.44
C LEU A 88 0.32 1.86 12.96
N GLU A 89 0.77 0.93 13.81
CA GLU A 89 1.76 -0.09 13.45
C GLU A 89 1.20 -1.50 13.74
N ILE A 90 1.16 -2.36 12.72
CA ILE A 90 0.82 -3.78 12.82
C ILE A 90 2.04 -4.58 12.37
N ALA A 91 2.70 -5.26 13.30
CA ALA A 91 3.96 -5.95 13.01
C ALA A 91 3.75 -7.29 12.31
N GLU A 92 2.64 -7.99 12.59
CA GLU A 92 2.25 -9.20 11.86
C GLU A 92 0.73 -9.25 11.76
N ILE A 93 0.19 -9.39 10.55
CA ILE A 93 -1.22 -9.58 10.30
C ILE A 93 -1.49 -10.86 9.53
N ILE A 94 -2.52 -11.59 9.94
CA ILE A 94 -3.15 -12.70 9.23
C ILE A 94 -4.64 -12.41 9.17
N ALA A 95 -5.12 -11.95 8.03
CA ALA A 95 -6.54 -11.65 7.80
C ALA A 95 -6.91 -11.89 6.34
N ASP A 96 -8.18 -12.23 6.07
CA ASP A 96 -8.69 -12.32 4.70
C ASP A 96 -8.84 -10.91 4.08
N SER A 97 -9.11 -9.90 4.92
CA SER A 97 -9.23 -8.50 4.50
C SER A 97 -8.86 -7.55 5.64
N LEU A 98 -8.19 -6.44 5.28
CA LEU A 98 -7.79 -5.36 6.17
C LEU A 98 -8.36 -4.03 5.72
N LYS A 99 -8.98 -3.31 6.65
CA LYS A 99 -9.21 -1.86 6.56
C LYS A 99 -8.43 -1.19 7.67
N ALA A 100 -7.48 -0.32 7.33
CA ALA A 100 -6.63 0.36 8.28
C ALA A 100 -6.56 1.86 7.98
N VAL A 101 -6.84 2.67 8.99
CA VAL A 101 -6.82 4.13 8.91
C VAL A 101 -5.96 4.68 10.03
N ALA A 102 -5.00 5.53 9.70
CA ALA A 102 -4.17 6.26 10.64
C ALA A 102 -4.16 7.76 10.30
N GLY A 103 -3.92 8.63 11.28
CA GLY A 103 -3.82 10.07 11.04
C GLY A 103 -2.49 10.47 10.42
N GLU A 104 -1.38 9.82 10.82
CA GLU A 104 -0.03 10.22 10.42
C GLU A 104 0.68 9.11 9.64
N LEU A 105 1.01 8.01 10.30
CA LEU A 105 1.75 6.88 9.72
C LEU A 105 0.98 5.58 9.91
N LEU A 106 0.77 4.87 8.82
CA LEU A 106 0.32 3.49 8.80
C LEU A 106 1.45 2.58 8.40
N LYS A 107 1.79 1.60 9.27
CA LYS A 107 2.76 0.56 8.96
C LYS A 107 2.16 -0.82 9.16
N VAL A 108 2.20 -1.65 8.13
CA VAL A 108 1.64 -3.00 8.13
C VAL A 108 2.65 -3.98 7.58
N THR A 109 2.88 -5.07 8.31
CA THR A 109 3.75 -6.18 7.86
C THR A 109 3.00 -7.50 7.95
N THR A 110 3.22 -8.38 6.98
CA THR A 110 2.72 -9.75 7.00
C THR A 110 3.73 -10.73 6.41
N SER A 111 3.84 -11.90 7.02
CA SER A 111 4.61 -13.03 6.51
C SER A 111 3.88 -13.82 5.40
N LYS A 112 2.73 -13.35 4.95
CA LYS A 112 1.87 -13.96 3.91
C LYS A 112 1.50 -12.94 2.84
N ASP A 113 0.37 -13.18 2.18
CA ASP A 113 -0.26 -12.23 1.28
C ASP A 113 -0.95 -11.12 2.10
N LEU A 114 -0.97 -9.92 1.56
CA LEU A 114 -1.74 -8.79 2.10
C LEU A 114 -2.89 -8.47 1.16
N HIS A 115 -4.11 -8.56 1.68
CA HIS A 115 -5.28 -8.02 1.01
C HIS A 115 -5.89 -6.92 1.88
N ALA A 116 -5.85 -5.70 1.39
CA ALA A 116 -6.40 -4.53 2.08
C ALA A 116 -7.50 -3.88 1.24
N GLU A 117 -8.71 -3.76 1.81
CA GLU A 117 -9.81 -2.99 1.22
C GLU A 117 -9.52 -1.49 1.28
N LEU A 118 -8.86 -1.03 2.34
CA LEU A 118 -8.45 0.36 2.50
C LEU A 118 -7.19 0.47 3.36
N LEU A 119 -6.19 1.19 2.85
CA LEU A 119 -5.08 1.74 3.64
C LEU A 119 -5.09 3.26 3.52
N GLN A 120 -5.21 3.97 4.63
CA GLN A 120 -5.28 5.43 4.65
C GLN A 120 -4.39 6.02 5.75
N ALA A 121 -3.49 6.92 5.38
CA ALA A 121 -2.68 7.75 6.27
C ALA A 121 -1.94 8.82 5.45
N ASP A 122 -1.34 9.83 6.08
CA ASP A 122 -0.41 10.74 5.40
C ASP A 122 0.76 9.96 4.77
N ARG A 123 1.23 8.92 5.49
CA ARG A 123 2.27 8.00 5.02
C ARG A 123 1.87 6.55 5.24
N VAL A 124 1.95 5.72 4.19
CA VAL A 124 1.70 4.28 4.26
C VAL A 124 2.98 3.50 3.97
N GLU A 125 3.35 2.57 4.87
CA GLU A 125 4.40 1.58 4.67
C GLU A 125 3.79 0.18 4.81
N ALA A 126 3.82 -0.62 3.75
CA ALA A 126 3.29 -1.98 3.78
C ALA A 126 4.31 -2.99 3.22
N GLU A 127 4.46 -4.11 3.91
CA GLU A 127 5.36 -5.20 3.53
C GLU A 127 4.63 -6.53 3.57
N ALA A 128 4.65 -7.28 2.47
CA ALA A 128 4.10 -8.61 2.35
C ALA A 128 5.16 -9.59 1.84
N ALA A 129 5.29 -10.74 2.51
CA ALA A 129 6.17 -11.81 2.03
C ALA A 129 5.60 -12.58 0.83
N GLY A 130 4.32 -12.37 0.51
CA GLY A 130 3.62 -12.92 -0.64
C GLY A 130 3.18 -11.85 -1.64
N GLU A 131 1.95 -11.97 -2.12
CA GLU A 131 1.29 -10.98 -2.97
C GLU A 131 0.69 -9.84 -2.14
N MET A 132 0.56 -8.67 -2.75
CA MET A 132 -0.09 -7.51 -2.16
C MET A 132 -1.21 -7.02 -3.07
N VAL A 133 -2.41 -6.94 -2.53
CA VAL A 133 -3.58 -6.36 -3.19
C VAL A 133 -4.14 -5.27 -2.31
N ILE A 134 -4.21 -4.05 -2.82
CA ILE A 134 -4.78 -2.89 -2.12
C ILE A 134 -5.87 -2.31 -3.03
N ASP A 135 -7.13 -2.48 -2.63
CA ASP A 135 -8.28 -2.01 -3.40
C ASP A 135 -8.44 -0.49 -3.35
N GLU A 136 -8.06 0.13 -2.22
CA GLU A 136 -8.05 1.59 -2.07
C GLU A 136 -6.86 2.04 -1.21
N LEU A 137 -5.97 2.83 -1.79
CA LEU A 137 -4.83 3.46 -1.11
C LEU A 137 -4.99 4.98 -1.11
N LEU A 138 -5.09 5.58 0.07
CA LEU A 138 -5.20 7.03 0.25
C LEU A 138 -4.01 7.54 1.07
N THR A 139 -3.03 8.14 0.40
CA THR A 139 -1.78 8.57 1.04
C THR A 139 -1.02 9.58 0.20
N ASP A 140 -0.33 10.51 0.84
CA ASP A 140 0.62 11.41 0.17
C ASP A 140 1.93 10.69 -0.20
N TYR A 141 2.31 9.66 0.59
CA TYR A 141 3.53 8.88 0.36
C TYR A 141 3.32 7.40 0.64
N ALA A 142 3.65 6.55 -0.34
CA ALA A 142 3.60 5.10 -0.20
C ALA A 142 4.99 4.46 -0.26
N LYS A 143 5.26 3.51 0.67
CA LYS A 143 6.36 2.56 0.56
C LYS A 143 5.79 1.16 0.66
N LEU A 144 5.70 0.49 -0.49
CA LEU A 144 5.09 -0.83 -0.60
C LEU A 144 6.14 -1.84 -1.06
N THR A 145 6.21 -2.99 -0.38
CA THR A 145 7.13 -4.08 -0.72
C THR A 145 6.38 -5.39 -0.70
N ALA A 146 6.40 -6.12 -1.82
CA ALA A 146 5.84 -7.45 -1.94
C ALA A 146 6.88 -8.39 -2.58
N SER A 147 7.00 -9.63 -2.06
CA SER A 147 7.86 -10.64 -2.71
C SER A 147 7.18 -11.22 -3.96
N GLY A 148 5.85 -11.23 -4.00
CA GLY A 148 5.05 -11.59 -5.17
C GLY A 148 4.67 -10.37 -6.01
N ASN A 149 3.44 -10.33 -6.51
CA ASN A 149 2.89 -9.22 -7.27
C ASN A 149 2.34 -8.15 -6.34
N ALA A 150 2.33 -6.89 -6.79
CA ALA A 150 1.60 -5.79 -6.16
C ALA A 150 0.53 -5.27 -7.11
N ASP A 151 -0.73 -5.28 -6.69
CA ASP A 151 -1.89 -4.68 -7.37
C ASP A 151 -2.46 -3.60 -6.47
N VAL A 152 -2.38 -2.34 -6.89
CA VAL A 152 -2.69 -1.18 -6.07
C VAL A 152 -3.62 -0.25 -6.81
N THR A 153 -4.75 0.05 -6.22
CA THR A 153 -5.72 1.03 -6.74
C THR A 153 -5.83 2.22 -5.79
N THR A 154 -6.01 3.40 -6.34
CA THR A 154 -6.35 4.63 -5.58
C THR A 154 -7.41 5.43 -6.34
N SER A 155 -8.35 6.02 -5.61
CA SER A 155 -9.33 6.98 -6.14
C SER A 155 -8.80 8.41 -6.23
N ASP A 156 -7.56 8.64 -5.80
CA ASP A 156 -6.87 9.94 -5.77
C ASP A 156 -5.54 9.85 -6.51
N ASP A 157 -4.62 10.77 -6.24
CA ASP A 157 -3.25 10.75 -6.71
C ASP A 157 -2.39 9.78 -5.88
N LEU A 158 -1.40 9.16 -6.49
CA LEU A 158 -0.27 8.54 -5.81
C LEU A 158 0.99 9.32 -6.18
N SER A 159 1.22 10.40 -5.44
CA SER A 159 2.17 11.45 -5.83
C SER A 159 3.62 11.07 -5.61
N ALA A 160 3.95 10.34 -4.56
CA ALA A 160 5.32 9.99 -4.21
C ALA A 160 5.43 8.62 -3.55
N GLY A 161 6.59 8.00 -3.66
CA GLY A 161 6.90 6.77 -2.95
C GLY A 161 7.71 5.77 -3.73
N THR A 162 7.79 4.56 -3.16
CA THR A 162 8.49 3.43 -3.77
C THR A 162 7.63 2.18 -3.68
N ILE A 163 7.49 1.47 -4.80
CA ILE A 163 6.81 0.18 -4.87
C ILE A 163 7.79 -0.87 -5.38
N GLU A 164 8.03 -1.91 -4.59
CA GLU A 164 8.90 -3.03 -4.93
C GLU A 164 8.09 -4.33 -4.98
N ALA A 165 8.06 -5.00 -6.14
CA ALA A 165 7.35 -6.27 -6.34
C ALA A 165 7.86 -7.01 -7.58
N ALA A 166 7.54 -8.30 -7.71
CA ALA A 166 7.87 -9.07 -8.91
C ALA A 166 7.19 -8.48 -10.16
N ASN A 167 5.89 -8.23 -10.08
CA ASN A 167 5.13 -7.45 -11.07
C ASN A 167 4.32 -6.39 -10.35
N ILE A 168 4.15 -5.24 -10.97
CA ILE A 168 3.47 -4.08 -10.39
C ILE A 168 2.30 -3.70 -11.29
N ARG A 169 1.11 -3.61 -10.72
CA ARG A 169 -0.06 -3.05 -11.36
C ARG A 169 -0.57 -1.87 -10.53
N LEU A 170 -0.69 -0.72 -11.18
CA LEU A 170 -1.13 0.52 -10.55
C LEU A 170 -2.33 1.08 -11.30
N LYS A 171 -3.34 1.49 -10.56
CA LYS A 171 -4.49 2.21 -11.10
C LYS A 171 -4.82 3.40 -10.22
N ALA A 172 -4.76 4.61 -10.77
CA ALA A 172 -5.12 5.85 -10.10
C ALA A 172 -6.25 6.57 -10.84
N ALA A 173 -7.19 7.15 -10.11
CA ALA A 173 -8.16 8.06 -10.74
C ALA A 173 -7.53 9.43 -11.03
N GLY A 174 -6.52 9.83 -10.27
CA GLY A 174 -5.68 11.01 -10.44
C GLY A 174 -4.34 10.70 -11.10
N ASP A 175 -3.26 11.25 -10.55
CA ASP A 175 -1.90 11.14 -11.07
C ASP A 175 -1.12 9.97 -10.44
N LEU A 176 -0.17 9.42 -11.18
CA LEU A 176 0.90 8.54 -10.71
C LEU A 176 2.23 9.28 -10.80
N GLY A 177 2.80 9.67 -9.66
CA GLY A 177 3.91 10.62 -9.58
C GLY A 177 3.46 12.07 -9.77
N THR A 178 4.40 13.00 -9.79
CA THR A 178 4.17 14.43 -10.08
C THR A 178 5.01 14.85 -11.29
N ARG A 179 4.82 16.08 -11.79
CA ARG A 179 5.67 16.61 -12.88
C ARG A 179 7.15 16.78 -12.46
N GLU A 180 7.40 16.90 -11.16
CA GLU A 180 8.73 17.16 -10.60
C GLU A 180 9.37 15.90 -10.00
N GLU A 181 8.55 14.95 -9.53
CA GLU A 181 9.00 13.74 -8.85
C GLU A 181 8.30 12.50 -9.42
N ALA A 182 9.09 11.56 -9.89
CA ALA A 182 8.58 10.28 -10.38
C ALA A 182 8.23 9.33 -9.24
N LEU A 183 7.16 8.55 -9.41
CA LEU A 183 6.89 7.39 -8.58
C LEU A 183 7.95 6.31 -8.86
N MET A 184 8.68 5.91 -7.83
CA MET A 184 9.79 4.96 -7.93
C MET A 184 9.27 3.53 -7.94
N LEU A 185 9.58 2.78 -8.98
CA LEU A 185 9.18 1.38 -9.11
C LEU A 185 10.41 0.49 -9.15
N LYS A 186 10.41 -0.61 -8.42
CA LYS A 186 11.43 -1.64 -8.49
C LYS A 186 10.75 -2.97 -8.78
N THR A 187 10.86 -3.41 -10.02
CA THR A 187 10.18 -4.62 -10.51
C THR A 187 11.15 -5.63 -11.09
N GLY A 188 10.80 -6.90 -10.98
CA GLY A 188 11.52 -7.98 -11.64
C GLY A 188 11.27 -8.01 -13.15
N ASP A 189 10.03 -7.77 -13.61
CA ASP A 189 9.62 -8.09 -14.98
C ASP A 189 8.64 -7.07 -15.59
N ARG A 190 7.51 -6.75 -14.94
CA ARG A 190 6.40 -6.03 -15.58
C ARG A 190 5.81 -4.92 -14.73
N VAL A 191 5.47 -3.80 -15.39
CA VAL A 191 4.65 -2.71 -14.84
C VAL A 191 3.44 -2.49 -15.75
N GLU A 192 2.26 -2.42 -15.13
CA GLU A 192 1.03 -1.92 -15.75
C GLU A 192 0.57 -0.69 -14.96
N ALA A 193 0.52 0.47 -15.60
CA ALA A 193 0.13 1.74 -14.98
C ALA A 193 -1.02 2.37 -15.76
N GLU A 194 -2.13 2.63 -15.07
CA GLU A 194 -3.30 3.34 -15.59
C GLU A 194 -3.60 4.55 -14.70
N ALA A 195 -3.74 5.73 -15.29
CA ALA A 195 -4.06 6.96 -14.56
C ALA A 195 -5.10 7.81 -15.29
N GLY A 196 -5.97 8.46 -14.51
CA GLY A 196 -6.87 9.49 -15.04
C GLY A 196 -6.14 10.77 -15.42
N GLY A 197 -5.00 11.03 -14.80
CA GLY A 197 -4.10 12.18 -14.98
C GLY A 197 -2.71 11.79 -15.47
N LEU A 198 -1.69 12.47 -14.96
CA LEU A 198 -0.28 12.28 -15.29
C LEU A 198 0.23 10.87 -14.90
N ILE A 199 1.10 10.31 -15.73
CA ILE A 199 1.97 9.20 -15.33
C ILE A 199 3.42 9.67 -15.42
N ASN A 200 4.11 9.70 -14.29
CA ASN A 200 5.53 9.92 -14.18
C ASN A 200 6.15 8.84 -13.30
N ILE A 201 6.74 7.83 -13.93
CA ILE A 201 7.29 6.65 -13.25
C ILE A 201 8.75 6.45 -13.62
N GLN A 202 9.55 6.06 -12.62
CA GLN A 202 10.93 5.67 -12.78
C GLN A 202 11.13 4.23 -12.30
N GLU A 203 11.49 3.34 -13.20
CA GLU A 203 11.88 1.98 -12.86
C GLU A 203 13.36 1.95 -12.45
N THR A 204 13.63 1.47 -11.23
CA THR A 204 14.92 1.63 -10.55
C THR A 204 15.66 0.32 -10.27
N SER A 205 15.19 -0.82 -10.79
CA SER A 205 15.87 -2.10 -10.60
C SER A 205 17.28 -2.08 -11.16
N THR A 206 18.20 -2.61 -10.40
CA THR A 206 19.63 -2.72 -10.78
C THR A 206 20.01 -4.08 -11.34
N GLU A 207 19.10 -5.07 -11.25
CA GLU A 207 19.32 -6.40 -11.77
C GLU A 207 19.37 -6.39 -13.31
N PRO A 208 20.30 -7.12 -13.93
CA PRO A 208 20.34 -7.26 -15.39
C PRO A 208 19.04 -7.85 -15.93
N GLY A 209 18.53 -7.30 -17.02
CA GLY A 209 17.32 -7.81 -17.65
C GLY A 209 16.57 -6.74 -18.43
N LYS A 210 15.34 -7.03 -18.76
CA LYS A 210 14.43 -6.10 -19.39
C LYS A 210 13.20 -5.90 -18.54
N THR A 211 12.62 -4.72 -18.59
CA THR A 211 11.32 -4.43 -17.99
C THR A 211 10.29 -4.22 -19.08
N THR A 212 9.11 -4.81 -18.92
CA THR A 212 7.97 -4.57 -19.81
C THR A 212 7.05 -3.56 -19.14
N ILE A 213 6.75 -2.46 -19.82
CA ILE A 213 5.88 -1.40 -19.28
C ILE A 213 4.70 -1.16 -20.21
N THR A 214 3.51 -1.16 -19.64
CA THR A 214 2.28 -0.61 -20.21
C THR A 214 1.88 0.60 -19.39
N ALA A 215 1.66 1.76 -20.03
CA ALA A 215 1.32 3.00 -19.32
C ALA A 215 0.25 3.77 -20.08
N LYS A 216 -0.92 3.99 -19.44
CA LYS A 216 -2.06 4.68 -20.06
C LYS A 216 -2.55 5.82 -19.18
N SER A 217 -2.40 7.03 -19.69
CA SER A 217 -3.00 8.24 -19.13
C SER A 217 -4.22 8.64 -19.97
N ASP A 218 -5.34 8.91 -19.29
CA ASP A 218 -6.57 9.34 -19.96
C ASP A 218 -6.50 10.79 -20.46
N LYS A 219 -5.75 11.66 -19.77
CA LYS A 219 -5.86 13.11 -20.00
C LYS A 219 -4.54 13.88 -20.02
N ASP A 220 -3.45 13.32 -19.54
CA ASP A 220 -2.19 14.03 -19.36
C ASP A 220 -0.99 13.25 -19.95
N ASP A 221 0.21 13.67 -19.63
CA ASP A 221 1.44 13.13 -20.16
C ASP A 221 1.79 11.77 -19.54
N VAL A 222 2.52 10.96 -20.29
CA VAL A 222 3.17 9.76 -19.79
C VAL A 222 4.68 9.95 -19.88
N THR A 223 5.36 9.84 -18.73
CA THR A 223 6.81 9.83 -18.64
C THR A 223 7.27 8.52 -18.01
N VAL A 224 8.16 7.82 -18.71
CA VAL A 224 8.75 6.55 -18.26
C VAL A 224 10.27 6.65 -18.34
N GLU A 225 10.93 6.39 -17.25
CA GLU A 225 12.39 6.33 -17.16
C GLU A 225 12.86 4.98 -16.60
N THR A 226 13.91 4.41 -17.17
CA THR A 226 14.56 3.20 -16.65
C THR A 226 16.03 3.14 -17.04
N ASN A 227 16.85 2.45 -16.26
CA ASN A 227 18.25 2.16 -16.60
C ASN A 227 18.46 0.80 -17.30
N ARG A 228 17.38 0.04 -17.54
CA ARG A 228 17.41 -1.32 -18.12
C ARG A 228 16.96 -1.33 -19.57
N ASP A 229 17.08 -2.48 -20.23
CA ASP A 229 16.38 -2.69 -21.50
C ASP A 229 14.86 -2.59 -21.27
N LEU A 230 14.17 -1.86 -22.14
CA LEU A 230 12.75 -1.54 -21.99
C LEU A 230 11.94 -2.10 -23.17
N VAL A 231 10.87 -2.78 -22.84
CA VAL A 231 9.80 -3.10 -23.79
C VAL A 231 8.58 -2.26 -23.41
N LEU A 232 8.21 -1.34 -24.28
CA LEU A 232 6.95 -0.62 -24.17
C LEU A 232 5.86 -1.37 -24.92
N GLU A 233 4.83 -1.79 -24.20
CA GLU A 233 3.61 -2.35 -24.78
C GLU A 233 2.50 -1.36 -24.57
N ASP A 234 1.70 -0.99 -25.49
CA ASP A 234 0.43 -0.26 -25.34
C ASP A 234 0.52 0.99 -24.42
N THR A 235 1.28 2.00 -24.87
CA THR A 235 1.48 3.24 -24.10
C THR A 235 0.73 4.39 -24.74
N GLN A 236 -0.08 5.13 -23.96
CA GLN A 236 -0.94 6.21 -24.42
C GLN A 236 -0.94 7.41 -23.49
N GLY A 237 -0.87 8.63 -24.00
CA GLY A 237 -0.94 9.87 -23.25
C GLY A 237 -1.06 11.11 -24.10
N GLN A 238 -1.22 12.29 -23.47
CA GLN A 238 -1.21 13.58 -24.19
C GLN A 238 0.15 13.77 -24.89
N ASN A 239 1.23 13.71 -24.13
CA ASN A 239 2.59 13.52 -24.63
C ASN A 239 3.15 12.22 -24.06
N VAL A 240 4.03 11.56 -24.80
CA VAL A 240 4.72 10.35 -24.33
C VAL A 240 6.22 10.59 -24.36
N ASN A 241 6.86 10.55 -23.21
CA ASN A 241 8.30 10.73 -23.02
C ASN A 241 8.89 9.44 -22.45
N VAL A 242 9.87 8.89 -23.10
CA VAL A 242 10.51 7.63 -22.69
C VAL A 242 12.01 7.75 -22.75
N THR A 243 12.66 7.43 -21.65
CA THR A 243 14.13 7.38 -21.56
C THR A 243 14.59 6.05 -20.99
N THR A 244 15.56 5.41 -21.63
CA THR A 244 16.16 4.17 -21.13
C THR A 244 17.67 4.15 -21.27
N GLY A 245 18.38 3.68 -20.26
CA GLY A 245 19.81 3.35 -20.30
C GLY A 245 20.14 2.06 -21.05
N GLY A 246 19.13 1.32 -21.50
CA GLY A 246 19.26 0.08 -22.25
C GLY A 246 18.80 0.20 -23.72
N LYS A 247 18.34 -0.94 -24.25
CA LYS A 247 17.65 -1.02 -25.52
C LYS A 247 16.17 -0.71 -25.34
N LEU A 248 15.57 0.04 -26.28
CA LEU A 248 14.14 0.29 -26.34
C LEU A 248 13.49 -0.55 -27.44
N GLU A 249 12.49 -1.34 -27.10
CA GLU A 249 11.56 -1.98 -28.01
C GLU A 249 10.17 -1.41 -27.79
N ALA A 250 9.59 -0.78 -28.81
CA ALA A 250 8.33 -0.06 -28.68
C ALA A 250 7.24 -0.67 -29.59
N LYS A 251 6.06 -0.93 -29.00
CA LYS A 251 4.86 -1.44 -29.66
C LYS A 251 3.67 -0.58 -29.23
N ASN A 252 2.79 -0.23 -30.17
CA ASN A 252 1.53 0.51 -29.89
C ASN A 252 1.74 1.73 -28.96
N ILE A 253 2.49 2.72 -29.45
CA ILE A 253 2.67 3.96 -28.71
C ILE A 253 1.87 5.07 -29.37
N GLU A 254 1.02 5.72 -28.59
CA GLU A 254 0.12 6.76 -29.06
C GLU A 254 0.26 8.03 -28.22
N ALA A 255 0.63 9.13 -28.84
CA ALA A 255 0.46 10.47 -28.31
C ALA A 255 -0.83 11.08 -28.91
N ALA A 256 -1.49 11.97 -28.16
CA ALA A 256 -2.70 12.65 -28.65
C ALA A 256 -2.42 13.44 -29.95
N GLU A 257 -3.47 13.84 -30.68
CA GLU A 257 -3.40 14.45 -32.04
C GLU A 257 -2.43 15.64 -32.13
N ASN A 258 -2.28 16.43 -31.07
CA ASN A 258 -1.32 17.54 -30.99
C ASN A 258 -0.18 17.27 -30.00
N GLY A 259 -0.04 16.05 -29.55
CA GLY A 259 0.95 15.62 -28.59
C GLY A 259 2.32 15.35 -29.22
N ARG A 260 3.28 15.09 -28.37
CA ARG A 260 4.66 14.77 -28.77
C ARG A 260 5.02 13.38 -28.31
N LEU A 261 5.71 12.66 -29.16
CA LEU A 261 6.37 11.41 -28.82
C LEU A 261 7.87 11.65 -28.78
N TYR A 262 8.48 11.46 -27.63
CA TYR A 262 9.92 11.53 -27.41
C TYR A 262 10.42 10.19 -26.89
N MET A 263 11.42 9.62 -27.53
CA MET A 263 12.05 8.37 -27.11
C MET A 263 13.56 8.51 -27.18
N GLU A 264 14.23 8.15 -26.10
CA GLU A 264 15.69 8.12 -26.01
C GLU A 264 16.15 6.78 -25.43
N ALA A 265 17.20 6.22 -26.00
CA ALA A 265 17.83 5.00 -25.53
C ALA A 265 19.34 5.12 -25.68
N GLU A 266 20.11 4.64 -24.70
CA GLU A 266 21.58 4.58 -24.83
C GLU A 266 22.05 3.52 -25.83
N LYS A 267 21.19 2.55 -26.18
CA LYS A 267 21.45 1.52 -27.16
C LYS A 267 20.47 1.64 -28.35
N ASP A 268 20.02 0.53 -28.87
CA ASP A 268 19.15 0.48 -30.05
C ASP A 268 17.70 0.87 -29.72
N ILE A 269 17.02 1.52 -30.66
CA ILE A 269 15.56 1.71 -30.63
C ILE A 269 14.97 0.87 -31.77
N VAL A 270 13.99 0.01 -31.42
CA VAL A 270 13.22 -0.80 -32.35
C VAL A 270 11.75 -0.47 -32.20
N ILE A 271 11.10 -0.02 -33.25
CA ILE A 271 9.67 0.29 -33.29
C ILE A 271 9.01 -0.75 -34.20
N ASN A 272 8.01 -1.47 -33.64
CA ASN A 272 7.29 -2.56 -34.33
C ASN A 272 5.85 -2.17 -34.64
#